data_beb178e5705585422b6d31ea7be19c20
#
_entry.id   beb178e5705585422b6d31ea7be19c20
#
_cell.length_a   1.000
_cell.length_b   1.000
_cell.length_c   1.000
_cell.angle_alpha   90.00
_cell.angle_beta   90.00
_cell.angle_gamma   90.00
#
_symmetry.space_group_name_H-M   'P 1'
#
loop_
_entity.id
_entity.type
_entity.pdbx_description
1 polymer ?
#
loop_
_entity_poly.entity_id
_entity_poly.type
_entity_poly.pdbx_seq_one_letter_code
_entity_poly.pdbx_strand_id
1 'polypeptide(L)'
;APLAGRLMDRYNAGLLGGIGLMIFGTALLLLAMMPAHPSHIDIIWRMFLGGIGFGLFITPNNSTIIASAPRERSGGASGMLGMARLLGQTVGAAFVAVLFAMFPGHGMRYALIFGAVIAVVSAVISSLRLRK
;
A
#
# COMPACT_ATOMS: atom_id res chain seq x y z
N ALA A 1 -3.22 -0.26 14.10
CA ALA A 1 -4.16 0.86 13.88
C ALA A 1 -4.09 1.95 14.96
N PRO A 2 -4.07 1.69 16.30
CA PRO A 2 -4.09 2.77 17.30
C PRO A 2 -2.83 3.65 17.29
N LEU A 3 -1.68 3.10 16.91
CA LEU A 3 -0.43 3.86 16.80
C LEU A 3 -0.46 4.84 15.62
N ALA A 4 -1.01 4.42 14.48
CA ALA A 4 -1.15 5.28 13.31
C ALA A 4 -2.08 6.48 13.59
N GLY A 5 -3.18 6.27 14.35
CA GLY A 5 -4.06 7.35 14.77
C GLY A 5 -3.35 8.41 15.62
N ARG A 6 -2.57 8.00 16.61
CA ARG A 6 -1.79 8.93 17.45
C ARG A 6 -0.68 9.66 16.69
N LEU A 7 -0.10 9.03 15.68
CA LEU A 7 0.88 9.68 14.81
C LEU A 7 0.22 10.74 13.91
N MET A 8 -1.02 10.50 13.47
CA MET A 8 -1.78 11.47 12.67
C MET A 8 -2.06 12.78 13.40
N ASP A 9 -2.19 12.75 14.74
CA ASP A 9 -2.38 13.94 15.55
C ASP A 9 -1.12 14.84 15.62
N ARG A 10 0.05 14.27 15.33
CA ARG A 10 1.35 14.96 15.40
C ARG A 10 1.99 15.24 14.05
N TYR A 11 1.67 14.48 13.02
CA TYR A 11 2.33 14.56 11.70
C TYR A 11 1.32 14.72 10.58
N ASN A 12 1.72 15.39 9.52
CA ASN A 12 0.90 15.56 8.33
C ASN A 12 0.55 14.19 7.71
N ALA A 13 -0.76 13.96 7.46
CA ALA A 13 -1.27 12.70 6.91
C ALA A 13 -0.58 12.29 5.59
N GLY A 14 -0.21 13.26 4.76
CA GLY A 14 0.50 13.01 3.51
C GLY A 14 1.92 12.51 3.71
N LEU A 15 2.66 13.03 4.73
CA LEU A 15 3.98 12.54 5.10
C LEU A 15 3.92 11.10 5.62
N LEU A 16 2.99 10.83 6.54
CA LEU A 16 2.80 9.48 7.07
C LEU A 16 2.47 8.48 5.98
N GLY A 17 1.56 8.85 5.08
CA GLY A 17 1.20 8.02 3.93
C GLY A 17 2.37 7.77 2.98
N GLY A 18 3.17 8.79 2.69
CA GLY A 18 4.37 8.67 1.87
C GLY A 18 5.42 7.73 2.50
N ILE A 19 5.71 7.90 3.78
CA ILE A 19 6.62 7.02 4.53
C ILE A 19 6.09 5.59 4.56
N GLY A 20 4.79 5.40 4.82
CA GLY A 20 4.15 4.10 4.81
C GLY A 20 4.30 3.38 3.47
N LEU A 21 4.08 4.10 2.35
CA LEU A 21 4.27 3.55 1.00
C LEU A 21 5.72 3.22 0.68
N MET A 22 6.67 4.00 1.15
CA MET A 22 8.10 3.70 0.99
C MET A 22 8.49 2.42 1.75
N ILE A 23 8.04 2.27 2.98
CA ILE A 23 8.27 1.05 3.77
C ILE A 23 7.61 -0.15 3.10
N PHE A 24 6.38 0.01 2.62
CA PHE A 24 5.65 -1.05 1.93
C PHE A 24 6.35 -1.46 0.63
N GLY A 25 6.75 -0.50 -0.20
CA GLY A 25 7.49 -0.74 -1.44
C GLY A 25 8.82 -1.46 -1.18
N THR A 26 9.56 -1.04 -0.15
CA THR A 26 10.80 -1.70 0.27
C THR A 26 10.55 -3.14 0.71
N ALA A 27 9.48 -3.40 1.47
CA ALA A 27 9.11 -4.75 1.88
C ALA A 27 8.78 -5.65 0.68
N LEU A 28 8.08 -5.13 -0.33
CA LEU A 28 7.78 -5.85 -1.57
C LEU A 28 9.06 -6.17 -2.36
N LEU A 29 10.02 -5.25 -2.43
CA LEU A 29 11.32 -5.50 -3.06
C LEU A 29 12.11 -6.58 -2.31
N LEU A 30 12.13 -6.52 -0.98
CA LEU A 30 12.78 -7.55 -0.16
C LEU A 30 12.12 -8.92 -0.34
N LEU A 31 10.81 -8.98 -0.51
CA LEU A 31 10.10 -10.22 -0.84
C LEU A 31 10.44 -10.72 -2.25
N ALA A 32 10.58 -9.80 -3.22
CA ALA A 32 10.97 -10.15 -4.60
C ALA A 32 12.40 -10.70 -4.69
N MET A 33 13.29 -10.25 -3.81
CA MET A 33 14.69 -10.68 -3.73
C MET A 33 14.89 -11.92 -2.86
N MET A 34 13.83 -12.59 -2.44
CA MET A 34 13.88 -13.76 -1.58
C MET A 34 14.59 -14.92 -2.28
N PRO A 35 15.48 -15.68 -1.58
CA PRO A 35 16.12 -16.85 -2.15
C PRO A 35 15.11 -17.97 -2.43
N ALA A 36 15.50 -18.97 -3.23
CA ALA A 36 14.65 -20.09 -3.64
C ALA A 36 14.14 -20.93 -2.44
N HIS A 37 14.89 -20.96 -1.34
CA HIS A 37 14.53 -21.67 -0.11
C HIS A 37 14.62 -20.70 1.08
N PRO A 38 13.63 -19.80 1.26
CA PRO A 38 13.63 -18.87 2.36
C PRO A 38 13.31 -19.58 3.68
N SER A 39 13.93 -19.13 4.78
CA SER A 39 13.51 -19.56 6.11
C SER A 39 12.17 -18.94 6.49
N HIS A 40 11.43 -19.56 7.42
CA HIS A 40 10.16 -19.03 7.90
C HIS A 40 10.33 -17.62 8.51
N ILE A 41 11.43 -17.39 9.20
CA ILE A 41 11.77 -16.09 9.79
C ILE A 41 11.97 -15.02 8.71
N ASP A 42 12.63 -15.35 7.60
CA ASP A 42 12.83 -14.42 6.48
C ASP A 42 11.51 -13.95 5.87
N ILE A 43 10.53 -14.84 5.77
CA ILE A 43 9.20 -14.50 5.27
C ILE A 43 8.46 -13.62 6.28
N ILE A 44 8.45 -14.02 7.54
CA ILE A 44 7.65 -13.38 8.60
C ILE A 44 8.07 -11.91 8.79
N TRP A 45 9.36 -11.61 8.93
CA TRP A 45 9.79 -10.23 9.19
C TRP A 45 9.55 -9.31 7.99
N ARG A 46 9.70 -9.82 6.75
CA ARG A 46 9.41 -9.06 5.52
C ARG A 46 7.92 -8.76 5.37
N MET A 47 7.06 -9.75 5.65
CA MET A 47 5.62 -9.55 5.66
C MET A 47 5.18 -8.59 6.78
N PHE A 48 5.81 -8.68 7.95
CA PHE A 48 5.56 -7.77 9.06
C PHE A 48 5.91 -6.32 8.71
N LEU A 49 7.05 -6.12 8.08
CA LEU A 49 7.47 -4.81 7.57
C LEU A 49 6.46 -4.26 6.55
N GLY A 50 6.02 -5.09 5.62
CA GLY A 50 4.97 -4.73 4.65
C GLY A 50 3.65 -4.35 5.32
N GLY A 51 3.24 -5.09 6.33
CA GLY A 51 2.05 -4.79 7.12
C GLY A 51 2.12 -3.45 7.85
N ILE A 52 3.27 -3.11 8.42
CA ILE A 52 3.50 -1.80 9.05
C ILE A 52 3.39 -0.69 8.00
N GLY A 53 4.09 -0.80 6.88
CA GLY A 53 4.07 0.18 5.81
C GLY A 53 2.65 0.41 5.26
N PHE A 54 1.94 -0.67 4.99
CA PHE A 54 0.56 -0.61 4.51
C PHE A 54 -0.39 0.03 5.54
N GLY A 55 -0.27 -0.32 6.82
CA GLY A 55 -1.08 0.26 7.89
C GLY A 55 -0.83 1.76 8.08
N LEU A 56 0.44 2.20 7.99
CA LEU A 56 0.80 3.62 8.06
C LEU A 56 0.27 4.43 6.87
N PHE A 57 0.10 3.81 5.71
CA PHE A 57 -0.48 4.46 4.54
C PHE A 57 -2.00 4.49 4.57
N ILE A 58 -2.65 3.33 4.82
CA ILE A 58 -4.10 3.20 4.61
C ILE A 58 -4.91 3.99 5.62
N THR A 59 -4.44 4.09 6.88
CA THR A 59 -5.14 4.80 7.95
C THR A 59 -5.26 6.30 7.67
N PRO A 60 -4.17 7.05 7.45
CA PRO A 60 -4.26 8.49 7.16
C PRO A 60 -4.97 8.76 5.83
N ASN A 61 -4.74 7.92 4.81
CA ASN A 61 -5.35 8.09 3.51
C ASN A 61 -6.89 7.98 3.59
N ASN A 62 -7.40 6.94 4.24
CA ASN A 62 -8.84 6.74 4.40
C ASN A 62 -9.46 7.88 5.24
N SER A 63 -8.81 8.27 6.33
CA SER A 63 -9.28 9.36 7.19
C SER A 63 -9.35 10.69 6.44
N THR A 64 -8.36 11.00 5.62
CA THR A 64 -8.33 12.23 4.82
C THR A 64 -9.45 12.24 3.78
N ILE A 65 -9.69 11.11 3.10
CA ILE A 65 -10.76 11.00 2.09
C ILE A 65 -12.14 11.20 2.75
N ILE A 66 -12.38 10.56 3.88
CA ILE A 66 -13.66 10.67 4.59
C ILE A 66 -13.84 12.08 5.16
N ALA A 67 -12.79 12.67 5.72
CA ALA A 67 -12.83 14.01 6.28
C ALA A 67 -13.01 15.11 5.23
N SER A 68 -12.63 14.87 3.98
CA SER A 68 -12.82 15.82 2.88
C SER A 68 -14.27 15.90 2.38
N ALA A 69 -15.11 14.93 2.74
CA ALA A 69 -16.52 14.93 2.42
C ALA A 69 -17.36 15.72 3.46
N PRO A 70 -18.43 16.44 3.04
CA PRO A 70 -19.39 17.01 3.97
C PRO A 70 -19.97 15.94 4.90
N ARG A 71 -20.23 16.29 6.17
CA ARG A 71 -20.71 15.33 7.18
C ARG A 71 -21.96 14.57 6.75
N GLU A 72 -22.86 15.25 6.03
CA GLU A 72 -24.10 14.66 5.49
C GLU A 72 -23.85 13.62 4.39
N ARG A 73 -22.66 13.63 3.76
CA ARG A 73 -22.27 12.73 2.67
C ARG A 73 -21.14 11.76 3.04
N SER A 74 -20.78 11.67 4.31
CA SER A 74 -19.71 10.79 4.81
C SER A 74 -19.96 9.31 4.49
N GLY A 75 -21.23 8.87 4.51
CA GLY A 75 -21.63 7.52 4.10
C GLY A 75 -21.36 7.26 2.61
N GLY A 76 -21.66 8.23 1.75
CA GLY A 76 -21.33 8.14 0.32
C GLY A 76 -19.84 8.08 0.04
N ALA A 77 -19.05 8.91 0.76
CA ALA A 77 -17.58 8.89 0.65
C ALA A 77 -16.98 7.54 1.07
N SER A 78 -17.48 6.95 2.14
CA SER A 78 -17.06 5.63 2.60
C SER A 78 -17.43 4.53 1.58
N GLY A 79 -18.62 4.62 0.98
CA GLY A 79 -19.07 3.71 -0.08
C GLY A 79 -18.19 3.79 -1.32
N MET A 80 -17.88 5.00 -1.79
CA MET A 80 -16.97 5.22 -2.93
C MET A 80 -15.57 4.69 -2.66
N LEU A 81 -15.05 4.90 -1.44
CA LEU A 81 -13.75 4.35 -1.03
C LEU A 81 -13.76 2.82 -1.06
N GLY A 82 -14.85 2.20 -0.58
CA GLY A 82 -15.03 0.75 -0.65
C GLY A 82 -15.07 0.23 -2.08
N MET A 83 -15.83 0.88 -2.97
CA MET A 83 -15.87 0.51 -4.39
C MET A 83 -14.52 0.66 -5.08
N ALA A 84 -13.84 1.78 -4.89
CA ALA A 84 -12.51 2.01 -5.46
C ALA A 84 -11.50 0.94 -4.99
N ARG A 85 -11.58 0.55 -3.72
CA ARG A 85 -10.75 -0.52 -3.15
C ARG A 85 -11.03 -1.87 -3.81
N LEU A 86 -12.31 -2.24 -3.96
CA LEU A 86 -12.70 -3.51 -4.60
C LEU A 86 -12.28 -3.54 -6.07
N LEU A 87 -12.48 -2.45 -6.80
CA LEU A 87 -12.03 -2.34 -8.19
C LEU A 87 -10.51 -2.48 -8.29
N GLY A 88 -9.76 -1.78 -7.43
CA GLY A 88 -8.31 -1.90 -7.38
C GLY A 88 -7.83 -3.33 -7.08
N GLN A 89 -8.48 -4.01 -6.15
CA GLN A 89 -8.18 -5.41 -5.82
C GLN A 89 -8.47 -6.35 -7.00
N THR A 90 -9.60 -6.16 -7.67
CA THR A 90 -9.99 -7.01 -8.83
C THR A 90 -9.03 -6.80 -10.00
N VAL A 91 -8.75 -5.56 -10.36
CA VAL A 91 -7.79 -5.23 -11.43
C VAL A 91 -6.39 -5.73 -11.09
N GLY A 92 -5.95 -5.53 -9.84
CA GLY A 92 -4.66 -6.01 -9.36
C GLY A 92 -4.55 -7.53 -9.43
N ALA A 93 -5.56 -8.25 -8.98
CA ALA A 93 -5.60 -9.71 -9.06
C ALA A 93 -5.57 -10.23 -10.50
N ALA A 94 -6.33 -9.60 -11.41
CA ALA A 94 -6.32 -9.94 -12.82
C ALA A 94 -4.93 -9.70 -13.45
N PHE A 95 -4.30 -8.58 -13.12
CA PHE A 95 -2.94 -8.27 -13.59
C PHE A 95 -1.91 -9.30 -13.09
N VAL A 96 -1.95 -9.66 -11.82
CA VAL A 96 -1.09 -10.70 -11.24
C VAL A 96 -1.32 -12.04 -11.94
N ALA A 97 -2.58 -12.43 -12.20
CA ALA A 97 -2.90 -13.65 -12.92
C ALA A 97 -2.27 -13.68 -14.33
N VAL A 98 -2.31 -12.56 -15.05
CA VAL A 98 -1.67 -12.42 -16.36
C VAL A 98 -0.14 -12.59 -16.24
N LEU A 99 0.49 -11.99 -15.25
CA LEU A 99 1.94 -12.15 -15.02
C LEU A 99 2.31 -13.61 -14.74
N PHE A 100 1.52 -14.31 -13.95
CA PHE A 100 1.74 -15.73 -13.70
C PHE A 100 1.58 -16.58 -14.96
N ALA A 101 0.62 -16.24 -15.83
CA ALA A 101 0.40 -16.94 -17.09
C ALA A 101 1.54 -16.69 -18.10
N MET A 102 2.04 -15.45 -18.17
CA MET A 102 3.08 -15.07 -19.13
C MET A 102 4.50 -15.49 -18.69
N PHE A 103 4.75 -15.56 -17.40
CA PHE A 103 6.07 -15.85 -16.82
C PHE A 103 6.00 -17.03 -15.83
N PRO A 104 5.85 -18.28 -16.31
CA PRO A 104 5.83 -19.45 -15.45
C PRO A 104 7.11 -19.54 -14.61
N GLY A 105 6.96 -19.66 -13.29
CA GLY A 105 8.06 -19.73 -12.35
C GLY A 105 8.65 -18.38 -11.88
N HIS A 106 8.39 -17.28 -12.58
CA HIS A 106 8.89 -15.94 -12.23
C HIS A 106 7.77 -14.92 -11.98
N GLY A 107 6.52 -15.30 -12.20
CA GLY A 107 5.35 -14.41 -12.10
C GLY A 107 5.22 -13.72 -10.75
N MET A 108 5.47 -14.41 -9.64
CA MET A 108 5.44 -13.85 -8.30
C MET A 108 6.49 -12.73 -8.15
N ARG A 109 7.70 -12.95 -8.60
CA ARG A 109 8.79 -11.97 -8.52
C ARG A 109 8.45 -10.71 -9.31
N TYR A 110 7.96 -10.85 -10.52
CA TYR A 110 7.54 -9.72 -11.35
C TYR A 110 6.36 -8.97 -10.75
N ALA A 111 5.37 -9.68 -10.19
CA ALA A 111 4.25 -9.08 -9.51
C ALA A 111 4.69 -8.23 -8.29
N LEU A 112 5.62 -8.73 -7.50
CA LEU A 112 6.17 -8.02 -6.33
C LEU A 112 6.98 -6.79 -6.75
N ILE A 113 7.81 -6.89 -7.79
CA ILE A 113 8.59 -5.76 -8.32
C ILE A 113 7.64 -4.69 -8.86
N PHE A 114 6.62 -5.07 -9.61
CA PHE A 114 5.64 -4.14 -10.14
C PHE A 114 4.85 -3.43 -9.03
N GLY A 115 4.42 -4.17 -8.02
CA GLY A 115 3.78 -3.61 -6.82
C GLY A 115 4.69 -2.63 -6.08
N ALA A 116 5.98 -2.95 -5.96
CA ALA A 116 6.98 -2.08 -5.35
C ALA A 116 7.15 -0.77 -6.14
N VAL A 117 7.23 -0.84 -7.46
CA VAL A 117 7.34 0.33 -8.35
C VAL A 117 6.12 1.23 -8.20
N ILE A 118 4.91 0.66 -8.21
CA ILE A 118 3.67 1.43 -8.00
C ILE A 118 3.67 2.08 -6.62
N ALA A 119 4.07 1.37 -5.57
CA ALA A 119 4.14 1.91 -4.22
C ALA A 119 5.10 3.10 -4.12
N VAL A 120 6.28 3.01 -4.72
CA VAL A 120 7.28 4.09 -4.75
C VAL A 120 6.77 5.29 -5.54
N VAL A 121 6.19 5.06 -6.72
CA VAL A 121 5.60 6.14 -7.54
C VAL A 121 4.48 6.84 -6.77
N SER A 122 3.61 6.09 -6.11
CA SER A 122 2.54 6.64 -5.28
C SER A 122 3.08 7.43 -4.07
N ALA A 123 4.18 6.98 -3.46
CA ALA A 123 4.86 7.70 -2.38
C ALA A 123 5.41 9.05 -2.86
N VAL A 124 6.02 9.09 -4.03
CA VAL A 124 6.53 10.32 -4.64
C VAL A 124 5.38 11.29 -4.94
N ILE A 125 4.30 10.81 -5.55
CA ILE A 125 3.11 11.63 -5.84
C ILE A 125 2.49 12.16 -4.55
N SER A 126 2.39 11.34 -3.52
CA SER A 126 1.86 11.73 -2.21
C SER A 126 2.73 12.82 -1.55
N SER A 127 4.05 12.71 -1.64
CA SER A 127 4.98 13.71 -1.10
C SER A 127 4.96 15.03 -1.87
N LEU A 128 4.68 15.01 -3.17
CA LEU A 128 4.53 16.23 -3.97
C LEU A 128 3.29 17.05 -3.60
N ARG A 129 2.24 16.41 -3.09
CA ARG A 129 1.05 17.11 -2.56
C ARG A 129 1.33 17.94 -1.30
N LEU A 130 2.43 17.67 -0.61
CA LEU A 130 2.83 18.42 0.60
C LEU A 130 3.46 19.78 0.28
N ARG A 131 3.83 20.02 -0.98
CA ARG A 131 4.45 21.28 -1.44
C ARG A 131 3.43 22.35 -1.85
N LYS A 132 2.14 22.05 -1.80
CA LYS A 132 1.04 23.00 -2.01
C LYS A 132 0.28 23.23 -0.73
#